data_5ff4e5a3d9f522cdf901c14799718510
#
_entry.id   5ff4e5a3d9f522cdf901c14799718510
#
_cell.length_a   1.000
_cell.length_b   1.000
_cell.length_c   1.000
_cell.angle_alpha   90.00
_cell.angle_beta   90.00
_cell.angle_gamma   90.00
#
_symmetry.space_group_name_H-M   'P 1'
#
loop_
_entity.id
_entity.type
_entity.pdbx_description
1 polymer ?
#
loop_
_entity_poly.entity_id
_entity_poly.type
_entity_poly.pdbx_seq_one_letter_code
_entity_poly.pdbx_strand_id
1 'polypeptide(L)'
;MEPVYAHYPWKWLLKSGSEGVATTDYGRRLMREMMLTYDGNQKRYAQIAGHGFRILAAAMEKDLPYEIKCPALLICGTQDHAGSCIRYNKAWHHNTKIPLRWIEGAGHNSNTDKPEQVNSLIEELVANIL
;
A
#
# COMPACT_ATOMS: atom_id res chain seq x y z
N MET A 1 -5.25 9.58 -13.76
CA MET A 1 -4.17 8.56 -13.62
C MET A 1 -4.25 7.50 -14.72
N GLU A 2 -5.41 6.95 -15.06
CA GLU A 2 -5.54 5.90 -16.10
C GLU A 2 -4.90 6.28 -17.45
N PRO A 3 -5.13 7.47 -18.05
CA PRO A 3 -4.47 7.86 -19.31
C PRO A 3 -2.95 7.92 -19.19
N VAL A 4 -2.44 8.36 -18.04
CA VAL A 4 -0.99 8.43 -17.80
C VAL A 4 -0.38 7.04 -17.82
N TYR A 5 -0.95 6.09 -17.08
CA TYR A 5 -0.45 4.71 -17.04
C TYR A 5 -0.60 3.98 -18.37
N ALA A 6 -1.64 4.28 -19.16
CA ALA A 6 -1.83 3.66 -20.47
C ALA A 6 -0.79 4.06 -21.51
N HIS A 7 -0.21 5.27 -21.39
CA HIS A 7 0.72 5.82 -22.38
C HIS A 7 2.16 5.97 -21.87
N TYR A 8 2.39 5.78 -20.58
CA TYR A 8 3.74 5.86 -20.01
C TYR A 8 4.58 4.65 -20.49
N PRO A 9 5.87 4.81 -20.82
CA PRO A 9 6.68 3.69 -21.27
C PRO A 9 6.68 2.53 -20.25
N TRP A 10 6.24 1.35 -20.68
CA TRP A 10 6.01 0.20 -19.80
C TRP A 10 7.22 -0.16 -18.92
N LYS A 11 8.42 -0.17 -19.51
CA LYS A 11 9.65 -0.47 -18.78
C LYS A 11 9.93 0.50 -17.62
N TRP A 12 9.56 1.77 -17.78
CA TRP A 12 9.71 2.79 -16.73
C TRP A 12 8.64 2.64 -15.66
N LEU A 13 7.41 2.34 -16.08
CA LEU A 13 6.32 2.07 -15.17
C LEU A 13 6.61 0.84 -14.30
N LEU A 14 7.10 -0.23 -14.92
CA LEU A 14 7.52 -1.46 -14.25
C LEU A 14 8.64 -1.21 -13.23
N LYS A 15 9.65 -0.42 -13.62
CA LYS A 15 10.76 -0.05 -12.73
C LYS A 15 10.26 0.80 -11.56
N SER A 16 9.60 1.92 -11.83
CA SER A 16 9.14 2.85 -10.80
C SER A 16 8.11 2.22 -9.86
N GLY A 17 7.21 1.40 -10.39
CA GLY A 17 6.20 0.71 -9.59
C GLY A 17 6.79 -0.36 -8.67
N SER A 18 7.80 -1.10 -9.10
CA SER A 18 8.43 -2.12 -8.26
C SER A 18 9.42 -1.54 -7.25
N GLU A 19 10.22 -0.54 -7.65
CA GLU A 19 11.23 0.07 -6.77
C GLU A 19 10.62 1.09 -5.79
N GLY A 20 9.49 1.72 -6.15
CA GLY A 20 8.88 2.78 -5.35
C GLY A 20 8.04 2.30 -4.17
N VAL A 21 7.69 1.01 -4.12
CA VAL A 21 6.77 0.48 -3.10
C VAL A 21 7.43 -0.49 -2.13
N ALA A 22 8.63 -0.98 -2.43
CA ALA A 22 9.37 -1.94 -1.58
C ALA A 22 10.82 -1.53 -1.44
N THR A 23 11.43 -1.84 -0.29
CA THR A 23 12.82 -1.53 0.03
C THR A 23 13.74 -2.73 -0.13
N THR A 24 13.20 -3.96 -0.01
CA THR A 24 13.98 -5.19 -0.15
C THR A 24 13.98 -5.70 -1.59
N ASP A 25 15.03 -6.43 -1.97
CA ASP A 25 15.11 -7.07 -3.28
C ASP A 25 13.99 -8.10 -3.47
N TYR A 26 13.63 -8.79 -2.39
CA TYR A 26 12.51 -9.74 -2.40
C TYR A 26 11.18 -9.04 -2.69
N GLY A 27 10.86 -7.99 -1.95
CA GLY A 27 9.63 -7.21 -2.15
C GLY A 27 9.55 -6.58 -3.54
N ARG A 28 10.66 -6.00 -4.02
CA ARG A 28 10.75 -5.43 -5.40
C ARG A 28 10.53 -6.51 -6.46
N ARG A 29 11.13 -7.70 -6.30
CA ARG A 29 10.94 -8.81 -7.22
C ARG A 29 9.49 -9.25 -7.28
N LEU A 30 8.83 -9.49 -6.13
CA LEU A 30 7.42 -9.87 -6.08
C LEU A 30 6.52 -8.84 -6.74
N MET A 31 6.72 -7.55 -6.47
CA MET A 31 5.95 -6.50 -7.11
C MET A 31 6.18 -6.47 -8.62
N ARG A 32 7.42 -6.64 -9.06
CA ARG A 32 7.76 -6.72 -10.49
C ARG A 32 7.09 -7.92 -11.16
N GLU A 33 7.13 -9.09 -10.55
CA GLU A 33 6.47 -10.31 -11.06
C GLU A 33 4.96 -10.09 -11.20
N MET A 34 4.32 -9.50 -10.21
CA MET A 34 2.90 -9.14 -10.27
C MET A 34 2.61 -8.19 -11.44
N MET A 35 3.41 -7.15 -11.61
CA MET A 35 3.23 -6.20 -12.73
C MET A 35 3.45 -6.87 -14.09
N LEU A 36 4.40 -7.80 -14.21
CA LEU A 36 4.68 -8.54 -15.44
C LEU A 36 3.51 -9.42 -15.91
N THR A 37 2.56 -9.74 -15.04
CA THR A 37 1.33 -10.42 -15.48
C THR A 37 0.50 -9.58 -16.45
N TYR A 38 0.78 -8.28 -16.54
CA TYR A 38 0.16 -7.33 -17.48
C TYR A 38 1.07 -7.00 -18.67
N ASP A 39 2.19 -7.68 -18.83
CA ASP A 39 3.07 -7.47 -19.99
C ASP A 39 2.30 -7.73 -21.30
N GLY A 40 2.45 -6.83 -22.26
CA GLY A 40 1.62 -6.83 -23.46
C GLY A 40 0.16 -6.35 -23.28
N ASN A 41 -0.28 -6.07 -22.06
CA ASN A 41 -1.64 -5.57 -21.76
C ASN A 41 -1.64 -4.36 -20.79
N GLN A 42 -0.79 -3.40 -21.08
CA GLN A 42 -0.64 -2.18 -20.26
C GLN A 42 -1.97 -1.42 -20.10
N LYS A 43 -2.86 -1.47 -21.10
CA LYS A 43 -4.18 -0.86 -21.00
C LYS A 43 -4.99 -1.45 -19.84
N ARG A 44 -4.94 -2.76 -19.66
CA ARG A 44 -5.63 -3.43 -18.54
C ARG A 44 -5.03 -3.02 -17.19
N TYR A 45 -3.71 -2.97 -17.09
CA TYR A 45 -3.04 -2.45 -15.89
C TYR A 45 -3.52 -1.02 -15.55
N ALA A 46 -3.52 -0.13 -16.55
CA ALA A 46 -3.95 1.26 -16.37
C ALA A 46 -5.42 1.37 -15.93
N GLN A 47 -6.30 0.52 -16.46
CA GLN A 47 -7.72 0.47 -16.05
C GLN A 47 -7.87 0.06 -14.58
N ILE A 48 -7.15 -0.96 -14.12
CA ILE A 48 -7.23 -1.46 -12.74
C ILE A 48 -6.67 -0.41 -11.78
N ALA A 49 -5.48 0.13 -12.05
CA ALA A 49 -4.88 1.18 -11.24
C ALA A 49 -5.76 2.44 -11.22
N GLY A 50 -6.27 2.88 -12.38
CA GLY A 50 -7.18 4.01 -12.50
C GLY A 50 -8.50 3.80 -11.75
N HIS A 51 -9.02 2.59 -11.72
CA HIS A 51 -10.21 2.24 -10.94
C HIS A 51 -9.96 2.41 -9.44
N GLY A 52 -8.84 1.94 -8.92
CA GLY A 52 -8.44 2.13 -7.52
C GLY A 52 -8.40 3.61 -7.12
N PHE A 53 -7.77 4.45 -7.95
CA PHE A 53 -7.74 5.90 -7.70
C PHE A 53 -9.12 6.56 -7.76
N ARG A 54 -10.02 6.10 -8.64
CA ARG A 54 -11.40 6.63 -8.68
C ARG A 54 -12.20 6.27 -7.42
N ILE A 55 -12.07 5.05 -6.91
CA ILE A 55 -12.69 4.63 -5.65
C ILE A 55 -12.17 5.48 -4.50
N LEU A 56 -10.85 5.67 -4.41
CA LEU A 56 -10.25 6.49 -3.37
C LEU A 56 -10.76 7.94 -3.44
N ALA A 57 -10.77 8.55 -4.62
CA ALA A 57 -11.28 9.91 -4.80
C ALA A 57 -12.76 10.02 -4.38
N ALA A 58 -13.61 9.09 -4.82
CA ALA A 58 -15.02 9.07 -4.45
C ALA A 58 -15.27 8.85 -2.94
N ALA A 59 -14.39 8.09 -2.28
CA ALA A 59 -14.45 7.94 -0.82
C ALA A 59 -14.06 9.24 -0.10
N MET A 60 -13.06 9.95 -0.60
CA MET A 60 -12.62 11.23 -0.03
C MET A 60 -13.66 12.35 -0.23
N GLU A 61 -14.38 12.38 -1.36
CA GLU A 61 -15.43 13.35 -1.61
C GLU A 61 -16.63 13.22 -0.65
N LYS A 62 -16.85 12.04 -0.09
CA LYS A 62 -17.94 11.80 0.86
C LYS A 62 -17.68 12.36 2.25
N ASP A 63 -16.46 12.75 2.56
CA ASP A 63 -16.04 13.27 3.88
C ASP A 63 -16.59 12.44 5.06
N LEU A 64 -16.61 11.13 4.91
CA LEU A 64 -17.11 10.22 5.93
C LEU A 64 -16.10 10.10 7.07
N PRO A 65 -16.55 9.98 8.33
CA PRO A 65 -15.66 9.71 9.44
C PRO A 65 -14.94 8.38 9.22
N TYR A 66 -13.61 8.39 9.33
CA TYR A 66 -12.79 7.18 9.23
C TYR A 66 -12.84 6.39 10.54
N GLU A 67 -14.04 5.96 10.92
CA GLU A 67 -14.27 5.17 12.11
C GLU A 67 -14.26 3.67 11.79
N ILE A 68 -13.37 2.94 12.44
CA ILE A 68 -13.37 1.47 12.43
C ILE A 68 -13.97 1.00 13.74
N LYS A 69 -15.09 0.26 13.69
CA LYS A 69 -15.84 -0.21 14.88
C LYS A 69 -15.41 -1.61 15.35
N CYS A 70 -14.46 -2.23 14.67
CA CYS A 70 -13.87 -3.51 15.07
C CYS A 70 -12.44 -3.27 15.57
N PRO A 71 -11.84 -4.25 16.29
CA PRO A 71 -10.42 -4.23 16.61
C PRO A 71 -9.59 -4.00 15.36
N ALA A 72 -8.66 -3.06 15.41
CA ALA A 72 -7.88 -2.64 14.25
C ALA A 72 -6.45 -2.28 14.65
N LEU A 73 -5.54 -2.45 13.71
CA LEU A 73 -4.13 -2.12 13.82
C LEU A 73 -3.67 -1.44 12.53
N LEU A 74 -3.02 -0.30 12.66
CA LEU A 74 -2.33 0.36 11.57
C LEU A 74 -0.89 -0.14 11.51
N ILE A 75 -0.45 -0.56 10.33
CA ILE A 75 0.93 -0.98 10.07
C ILE A 75 1.50 -0.10 8.97
N CYS A 76 2.66 0.50 9.18
CA CYS A 76 3.28 1.39 8.19
C CYS A 76 4.80 1.21 8.18
N GLY A 77 5.39 1.09 7.00
CA GLY A 77 6.84 1.09 6.85
C GLY A 77 7.45 2.46 7.14
N THR A 78 8.61 2.50 7.81
CA THR A 78 9.29 3.78 8.10
C THR A 78 9.84 4.45 6.85
N GLN A 79 10.00 3.72 5.75
CA GLN A 79 10.42 4.21 4.44
C GLN A 79 9.28 4.16 3.39
N ASP A 80 8.04 4.27 3.83
CA ASP A 80 6.89 4.35 2.92
C ASP A 80 6.83 5.73 2.27
N HIS A 81 7.30 5.81 1.03
CA HIS A 81 7.27 7.02 0.21
C HIS A 81 6.08 7.04 -0.78
N ALA A 82 5.12 6.12 -0.66
CA ALA A 82 3.93 6.11 -1.50
C ALA A 82 2.97 7.23 -1.09
N GLY A 83 3.01 8.33 -1.83
CA GLY A 83 2.16 9.49 -1.58
C GLY A 83 2.35 10.07 -0.18
N SER A 84 1.28 10.13 0.61
CA SER A 84 1.27 10.69 1.97
C SER A 84 0.97 9.63 3.05
N CYS A 85 1.26 8.35 2.79
CA CYS A 85 0.89 7.25 3.68
C CYS A 85 1.37 7.43 5.12
N ILE A 86 2.63 7.80 5.33
CA ILE A 86 3.17 8.09 6.69
C ILE A 86 2.36 9.17 7.40
N ARG A 87 2.05 10.28 6.69
CA ARG A 87 1.28 11.39 7.27
C ARG A 87 -0.14 10.96 7.61
N TYR A 88 -0.80 10.21 6.73
CA TYR A 88 -2.16 9.73 6.96
C TYR A 88 -2.24 8.71 8.11
N ASN A 89 -1.30 7.78 8.20
CA ASN A 89 -1.25 6.83 9.31
C ASN A 89 -1.05 7.53 10.67
N LYS A 90 -0.17 8.54 10.73
CA LYS A 90 0.02 9.36 11.95
C LYS A 90 -1.26 10.11 12.32
N ALA A 91 -1.91 10.77 11.37
CA ALA A 91 -3.14 11.51 11.60
C ALA A 91 -4.29 10.58 12.04
N TRP A 92 -4.42 9.43 11.39
CA TRP A 92 -5.44 8.46 11.73
C TRP A 92 -5.26 7.90 13.14
N HIS A 93 -4.04 7.46 13.49
CA HIS A 93 -3.70 7.08 14.85
C HIS A 93 -4.01 8.18 15.86
N HIS A 94 -3.59 9.43 15.58
CA HIS A 94 -3.84 10.56 16.47
C HIS A 94 -5.32 10.79 16.73
N ASN A 95 -6.15 10.75 15.68
CA ASN A 95 -7.58 11.06 15.75
C ASN A 95 -8.42 9.92 16.34
N THR A 96 -8.08 8.67 16.05
CA THR A 96 -8.91 7.50 16.41
C THR A 96 -8.35 6.67 17.57
N LYS A 97 -7.07 6.88 17.91
CA LYS A 97 -6.31 6.07 18.89
C LYS A 97 -6.13 4.61 18.48
N ILE A 98 -6.46 4.23 17.23
CA ILE A 98 -6.11 2.91 16.70
C ILE A 98 -4.58 2.75 16.80
N PRO A 99 -4.08 1.64 17.38
CA PRO A 99 -2.64 1.42 17.51
C PRO A 99 -1.93 1.49 16.15
N LEU A 100 -0.76 2.14 16.11
CA LEU A 100 0.10 2.21 14.93
C LEU A 100 1.43 1.53 15.23
N ARG A 101 1.82 0.59 14.39
CA ARG A 101 3.10 -0.11 14.44
C ARG A 101 3.95 0.26 13.23
N TRP A 102 5.17 0.68 13.51
CA TRP A 102 6.16 1.00 12.49
C TRP A 102 7.00 -0.23 12.17
N ILE A 103 7.17 -0.51 10.89
CA ILE A 103 8.07 -1.55 10.41
C ILE A 103 9.35 -0.87 9.93
N GLU A 104 10.41 -1.01 10.71
CA GLU A 104 11.68 -0.32 10.45
C GLU A 104 12.32 -0.79 9.14
N GLY A 105 12.67 0.17 8.29
CA GLY A 105 13.30 -0.06 6.99
C GLY A 105 12.38 -0.62 5.91
N ALA A 106 11.09 -0.82 6.18
CA ALA A 106 10.13 -1.26 5.17
C ALA A 106 9.53 -0.10 4.38
N GLY A 107 9.18 -0.35 3.14
CA GLY A 107 8.45 0.56 2.26
C GLY A 107 6.92 0.42 2.39
N HIS A 108 6.23 0.79 1.31
CA HIS A 108 4.77 0.70 1.24
C HIS A 108 4.26 -0.74 1.36
N ASN A 109 4.94 -1.66 0.72
CA ASN A 109 4.64 -3.09 0.80
C ASN A 109 5.36 -3.74 2.00
N SER A 110 5.12 -3.24 3.22
CA SER A 110 5.78 -3.70 4.43
C SER A 110 5.62 -5.21 4.68
N ASN A 111 4.50 -5.78 4.25
CA ASN A 111 4.22 -7.22 4.32
C ASN A 111 5.14 -8.09 3.44
N THR A 112 5.68 -7.55 2.35
CA THR A 112 6.66 -8.26 1.51
C THR A 112 8.10 -7.90 1.86
N ASP A 113 8.32 -6.70 2.41
CA ASP A 113 9.64 -6.29 2.87
C ASP A 113 10.06 -6.95 4.18
N LYS A 114 9.12 -7.14 5.10
CA LYS A 114 9.33 -7.67 6.46
C LYS A 114 8.18 -8.61 6.86
N PRO A 115 7.97 -9.72 6.14
CA PRO A 115 6.80 -10.59 6.31
C PRO A 115 6.69 -11.15 7.74
N GLU A 116 7.80 -11.54 8.34
CA GLU A 116 7.80 -12.12 9.70
C GLU A 116 7.31 -11.11 10.74
N GLN A 117 7.76 -9.84 10.66
CA GLN A 117 7.33 -8.80 11.58
C GLN A 117 5.84 -8.48 11.40
N VAL A 118 5.39 -8.37 10.15
CA VAL A 118 3.96 -8.09 9.87
C VAL A 118 3.09 -9.25 10.31
N ASN A 119 3.49 -10.50 10.05
CA ASN A 119 2.75 -11.69 10.47
C ASN A 119 2.65 -11.78 12.00
N SER A 120 3.74 -11.55 12.74
CA SER A 120 3.71 -11.51 14.22
C SER A 120 2.72 -10.46 14.75
N LEU A 121 2.64 -9.28 14.14
CA LEU A 121 1.67 -8.26 14.55
C LEU A 121 0.22 -8.67 14.26
N ILE A 122 -0.01 -9.40 13.16
CA ILE A 122 -1.32 -9.94 12.83
C ILE A 122 -1.71 -11.03 13.84
N GLU A 123 -0.78 -11.94 14.16
CA GLU A 123 -0.98 -13.00 15.16
C GLU A 123 -1.27 -12.41 16.54
N GLU A 124 -0.53 -11.39 16.97
CA GLU A 124 -0.78 -10.65 18.21
C GLU A 124 -2.17 -10.03 18.24
N LEU A 125 -2.57 -9.36 17.14
CA LEU A 125 -3.90 -8.77 17.06
C LEU A 125 -5.01 -9.82 17.18
N VAL A 126 -4.89 -10.92 16.46
CA VAL A 126 -5.88 -12.01 16.48
C VAL A 126 -5.96 -12.66 17.86
N ALA A 127 -4.83 -12.93 18.50
CA ALA A 127 -4.80 -13.52 19.84
C ALA A 127 -5.43 -12.63 20.91
N ASN A 128 -5.41 -11.31 20.73
CA ASN A 128 -6.04 -10.37 21.67
C ASN A 128 -7.56 -10.18 21.44
N ILE A 129 -8.10 -10.75 20.37
CA ILE A 129 -9.53 -10.66 20.02
C ILE A 129 -10.29 -11.93 20.41
N LEU A 130 -9.61 -13.07 20.39
CA LEU A 130 -10.16 -14.39 20.74
C LEU A 130 -10.08 -14.65 22.24
#